data_246be385622b4d94901f387ffb54cccf
#
_entry.id   246be385622b4d94901f387ffb54cccf
#
_cell.length_a   1.000
_cell.length_b   1.000
_cell.length_c   1.000
_cell.angle_alpha   90.00
_cell.angle_beta   90.00
_cell.angle_gamma   90.00
#
_symmetry.space_group_name_H-M   'P 1'
#
loop_
_entity.id
_entity.type
_entity.pdbx_description
1 polymer ?
#
loop_
_entity_poly.entity_id
_entity_poly.type
_entity_poly.pdbx_seq_one_letter_code
_entity_poly.pdbx_strand_id
1 'polypeptide(L)'
;MLFRSHVVLARMHNGESWLAAFDKQSGKMSWKTDRNFQTPQEGDHGYATPLVIERDGRETLLTWGAEHLTMHDAETGRLLWTCGNFNPDAERLWPSISTPVIVNGMAVIAFGRNDRGKPRLHGVRLDGTGDVTASAHAWLRTDVGTFVPSAAVWNKRVYLVRDGGEVECVDPANGKTVWKDAFPKHRTNFYSSPVIAGGRFYAPREDGVVFVASVADDSFRSEEHTSELQ
;
A
#
# COMPACT_ATOMS: atom_id res chain seq x y z
N MET A 1 7.20 3.57 12.33
CA MET A 1 6.82 4.91 11.83
C MET A 1 7.03 5.93 12.93
N LEU A 2 7.51 7.15 12.61
CA LEU A 2 7.67 8.25 13.58
C LEU A 2 6.47 9.19 13.50
N PHE A 3 5.88 9.50 14.65
CA PHE A 3 4.72 10.37 14.76
C PHE A 3 4.90 11.28 15.99
N ARG A 4 5.03 12.61 15.78
CA ARG A 4 5.29 13.59 16.86
C ARG A 4 6.36 13.08 17.85
N SER A 5 5.95 12.72 19.08
CA SER A 5 6.79 12.14 20.13
C SER A 5 6.84 10.61 20.13
N HIS A 6 6.13 9.94 19.23
CA HIS A 6 5.98 8.48 19.23
C HIS A 6 6.65 7.79 18.06
N VAL A 7 7.07 6.54 18.30
CA VAL A 7 7.35 5.53 17.28
C VAL A 7 6.20 4.54 17.29
N VAL A 8 5.54 4.38 16.16
CA VAL A 8 4.45 3.40 16.01
C VAL A 8 4.98 2.16 15.32
N LEU A 9 4.75 1.01 15.92
CA LEU A 9 5.08 -0.31 15.40
C LEU A 9 3.81 -1.10 15.13
N ALA A 10 3.80 -1.83 14.02
CA ALA A 10 2.82 -2.84 13.71
C ALA A 10 3.50 -4.21 13.75
N ARG A 11 2.97 -5.13 14.54
CA ARG A 11 3.33 -6.55 14.55
C ARG A 11 2.16 -7.33 14.01
N MET A 12 2.35 -8.00 12.88
CA MET A 12 1.29 -8.76 12.20
C MET A 12 1.88 -10.05 11.65
N HIS A 13 1.50 -11.16 12.28
CA HIS A 13 1.91 -12.51 11.87
C HIS A 13 1.01 -13.55 12.57
N ASN A 14 1.25 -14.84 12.32
CA ASN A 14 0.59 -15.91 13.02
C ASN A 14 0.73 -15.75 14.56
N GLY A 15 -0.39 -15.73 15.24
CA GLY A 15 -0.48 -15.58 16.69
C GLY A 15 -0.85 -14.16 17.10
N GLU A 16 -0.10 -13.55 18.00
CA GLU A 16 -0.41 -12.23 18.54
C GLU A 16 -0.06 -11.11 17.56
N SER A 17 -1.06 -10.37 17.09
CA SER A 17 -0.92 -9.20 16.22
C SER A 17 -1.42 -7.94 16.93
N TRP A 18 -0.68 -6.83 16.79
CA TRP A 18 -0.99 -5.58 17.46
C TRP A 18 -0.37 -4.35 16.80
N LEU A 19 -0.90 -3.20 17.14
CA LEU A 19 -0.28 -1.89 16.98
C LEU A 19 0.16 -1.38 18.36
N ALA A 20 1.32 -0.73 18.44
CA ALA A 20 1.76 -0.08 19.66
C ALA A 20 2.53 1.21 19.35
N ALA A 21 2.37 2.20 20.21
CA ALA A 21 3.16 3.41 20.21
C ALA A 21 4.11 3.45 21.39
N PHE A 22 5.32 3.91 21.12
CA PHE A 22 6.38 4.08 22.11
C PHE A 22 6.85 5.54 22.11
N ASP A 23 7.00 6.11 23.28
CA ASP A 23 7.62 7.43 23.41
C ASP A 23 9.06 7.38 22.89
N LYS A 24 9.40 8.24 21.94
CA LYS A 24 10.69 8.18 21.24
C LYS A 24 11.90 8.59 22.09
N GLN A 25 11.69 9.27 23.23
CA GLN A 25 12.76 9.68 24.14
C GLN A 25 13.05 8.62 25.19
N SER A 26 11.99 8.09 25.81
CA SER A 26 12.12 7.14 26.91
C SER A 26 12.04 5.68 26.50
N GLY A 27 11.54 5.39 25.27
CA GLY A 27 11.27 4.04 24.81
C GLY A 27 10.07 3.36 25.52
N LYS A 28 9.38 4.05 26.41
CA LYS A 28 8.23 3.50 27.12
C LYS A 28 7.03 3.36 26.20
N MET A 29 6.31 2.26 26.34
CA MET A 29 5.06 2.05 25.62
C MET A 29 3.98 3.00 26.13
N SER A 30 3.40 3.78 25.21
CA SER A 30 2.31 4.72 25.49
C SER A 30 0.96 4.03 25.39
N TRP A 31 0.77 3.21 24.36
CA TRP A 31 -0.43 2.40 24.17
C TRP A 31 -0.13 1.16 23.30
N LYS A 32 -0.99 0.14 23.45
CA LYS A 32 -1.02 -1.06 22.61
C LYS A 32 -2.47 -1.40 22.30
N THR A 33 -2.76 -1.75 21.04
CA THR A 33 -4.08 -2.18 20.58
C THR A 33 -3.95 -3.50 19.83
N ASP A 34 -4.67 -4.52 20.28
CA ASP A 34 -4.69 -5.81 19.63
C ASP A 34 -5.37 -5.72 18.27
N ARG A 35 -4.82 -6.46 17.29
CA ARG A 35 -5.27 -6.44 15.90
C ARG A 35 -5.27 -7.86 15.31
N ASN A 36 -5.90 -8.77 16.02
CA ASN A 36 -6.04 -10.16 15.60
C ASN A 36 -7.30 -10.34 14.75
N PHE A 37 -7.12 -10.71 13.49
CA PHE A 37 -8.20 -11.04 12.58
C PHE A 37 -8.12 -12.51 12.17
N GLN A 38 -9.29 -13.13 11.90
CA GLN A 38 -9.36 -14.47 11.35
C GLN A 38 -9.06 -14.39 9.85
N THR A 39 -7.93 -14.96 9.43
CA THR A 39 -7.50 -14.96 8.03
C THR A 39 -7.07 -16.37 7.60
N PRO A 40 -7.06 -16.66 6.28
CA PRO A 40 -6.43 -17.87 5.77
C PRO A 40 -4.92 -17.90 6.08
N GLN A 41 -4.28 -19.03 5.83
CA GLN A 41 -2.84 -19.23 6.07
C GLN A 41 -2.02 -18.11 5.43
N GLU A 42 -1.16 -17.44 6.23
CA GLU A 42 -0.33 -16.27 5.92
C GLU A 42 -1.10 -14.98 5.58
N GLY A 43 -2.44 -15.00 5.59
CA GLY A 43 -3.24 -13.78 5.40
C GLY A 43 -3.05 -12.77 6.54
N ASP A 44 -2.68 -13.22 7.73
CA ASP A 44 -2.36 -12.40 8.91
C ASP A 44 -0.97 -11.74 8.85
N HIS A 45 -0.07 -12.19 7.97
CA HIS A 45 1.23 -11.57 7.80
C HIS A 45 1.09 -10.20 7.12
N GLY A 46 1.60 -9.15 7.77
CA GLY A 46 1.58 -7.80 7.26
C GLY A 46 2.94 -7.11 7.36
N TYR A 47 3.40 -6.56 6.24
CA TYR A 47 4.68 -5.89 6.10
C TYR A 47 4.50 -4.39 5.78
N ALA A 48 3.26 -3.96 5.57
CA ALA A 48 2.95 -2.57 5.26
C ALA A 48 3.23 -1.63 6.44
N THR A 49 3.73 -0.45 6.14
CA THR A 49 3.96 0.59 7.14
C THR A 49 2.65 1.29 7.50
N PRO A 50 2.30 1.46 8.79
CA PRO A 50 1.19 2.34 9.19
C PRO A 50 1.39 3.76 8.69
N LEU A 51 0.33 4.41 8.23
CA LEU A 51 0.35 5.77 7.71
C LEU A 51 -0.33 6.72 8.68
N VAL A 52 0.27 7.88 8.93
CA VAL A 52 -0.41 8.97 9.62
C VAL A 52 -1.20 9.77 8.59
N ILE A 53 -2.48 9.96 8.84
CA ILE A 53 -3.35 10.80 8.03
C ILE A 53 -4.14 11.74 8.95
N GLU A 54 -4.37 12.96 8.48
CA GLU A 54 -5.26 13.89 9.16
C GLU A 54 -6.71 13.63 8.74
N ARG A 55 -7.59 13.52 9.72
CA ARG A 55 -9.03 13.41 9.52
C ARG A 55 -9.77 14.25 10.55
N ASP A 56 -10.63 15.13 10.09
CA ASP A 56 -11.46 16.02 10.93
C ASP A 56 -10.61 16.81 11.97
N GLY A 57 -9.44 17.30 11.53
CA GLY A 57 -8.50 18.05 12.38
C GLY A 57 -7.75 17.21 13.41
N ARG A 58 -7.82 15.87 13.31
CA ARG A 58 -7.12 14.91 14.19
C ARG A 58 -6.21 14.00 13.38
N GLU A 59 -5.08 13.68 13.95
CA GLU A 59 -4.18 12.69 13.38
C GLU A 59 -4.67 11.28 13.70
N THR A 60 -4.72 10.46 12.67
CA THR A 60 -5.15 9.06 12.73
C THR A 60 -4.10 8.16 12.10
N LEU A 61 -4.10 6.89 12.47
CA LEU A 61 -3.23 5.87 11.91
C LEU A 61 -4.05 4.95 11.01
N LEU A 62 -3.74 4.97 9.72
CA LEU A 62 -4.26 3.99 8.77
C LEU A 62 -3.31 2.80 8.71
N THR A 63 -3.82 1.61 8.96
CA THR A 63 -3.03 0.39 9.01
C THR A 63 -3.63 -0.68 8.11
N TRP A 64 -2.81 -1.18 7.20
CA TRP A 64 -3.12 -2.27 6.30
C TRP A 64 -2.39 -3.54 6.74
N GLY A 65 -3.09 -4.66 6.80
CA GLY A 65 -2.54 -5.98 7.11
C GLY A 65 -3.62 -6.92 7.63
N ALA A 66 -3.36 -8.20 7.64
CA ALA A 66 -4.33 -9.24 8.03
C ALA A 66 -5.66 -9.10 7.27
N GLU A 67 -5.57 -8.82 5.96
CA GLU A 67 -6.73 -8.64 5.06
C GLU A 67 -7.73 -7.56 5.52
N HIS A 68 -7.28 -6.65 6.38
CA HIS A 68 -8.11 -5.56 6.89
C HIS A 68 -7.37 -4.23 6.79
N LEU A 69 -8.11 -3.20 6.41
CA LEU A 69 -7.71 -1.82 6.57
C LEU A 69 -8.37 -1.27 7.82
N THR A 70 -7.59 -0.71 8.72
CA THR A 70 -8.11 -0.17 10.00
C THR A 70 -7.62 1.25 10.20
N MET A 71 -8.46 2.08 10.81
CA MET A 71 -8.09 3.42 11.23
C MET A 71 -8.15 3.52 12.75
N HIS A 72 -7.11 4.07 13.33
CA HIS A 72 -6.97 4.24 14.77
C HIS A 72 -6.70 5.72 15.11
N ASP A 73 -7.17 6.15 16.26
CA ASP A 73 -6.74 7.39 16.86
C ASP A 73 -5.24 7.31 17.16
N ALA A 74 -4.46 8.27 16.66
CA ALA A 74 -3.00 8.19 16.76
C ALA A 74 -2.45 8.41 18.17
N GLU A 75 -3.18 9.11 19.03
CA GLU A 75 -2.77 9.43 20.38
C GLU A 75 -3.07 8.29 21.36
N THR A 76 -4.20 7.60 21.17
CA THR A 76 -4.70 6.60 22.12
C THR A 76 -4.64 5.15 21.61
N GLY A 77 -4.46 4.95 20.32
CA GLY A 77 -4.52 3.65 19.65
C GLY A 77 -5.95 3.11 19.46
N ARG A 78 -6.99 3.85 19.91
CA ARG A 78 -8.39 3.41 19.82
C ARG A 78 -8.82 3.20 18.38
N LEU A 79 -9.38 2.03 18.09
CA LEU A 79 -9.96 1.72 16.77
C LEU A 79 -11.13 2.66 16.47
N LEU A 80 -11.10 3.33 15.34
CA LEU A 80 -12.13 4.25 14.84
C LEU A 80 -13.04 3.56 13.83
N TRP A 81 -12.45 2.81 12.88
CA TRP A 81 -13.19 1.98 11.96
C TRP A 81 -12.35 0.82 11.41
N THR A 82 -13.02 -0.17 10.86
CA THR A 82 -12.43 -1.33 10.17
C THR A 82 -13.12 -1.58 8.84
N CYS A 83 -12.34 -2.02 7.84
CA CYS A 83 -12.82 -2.47 6.54
C CYS A 83 -12.14 -3.81 6.24
N GLY A 84 -12.93 -4.85 6.02
CA GLY A 84 -12.50 -6.20 5.64
C GLY A 84 -12.87 -6.53 4.20
N ASN A 85 -13.04 -7.83 3.92
CA ASN A 85 -13.50 -8.38 2.63
C ASN A 85 -12.55 -8.08 1.44
N PHE A 86 -11.25 -8.07 1.68
CA PHE A 86 -10.25 -7.94 0.61
C PHE A 86 -9.93 -9.27 -0.07
N ASN A 87 -10.23 -10.40 0.58
CA ASN A 87 -9.98 -11.75 0.11
C ASN A 87 -11.24 -12.62 0.29
N PRO A 88 -12.34 -12.35 -0.45
CA PRO A 88 -13.60 -13.06 -0.27
C PRO A 88 -13.54 -14.56 -0.62
N ASP A 89 -12.56 -14.94 -1.47
CA ASP A 89 -12.35 -16.33 -1.88
C ASP A 89 -11.50 -17.12 -0.88
N ALA A 90 -11.10 -16.50 0.23
CA ALA A 90 -10.24 -17.09 1.26
C ALA A 90 -8.94 -17.71 0.69
N GLU A 91 -8.33 -17.04 -0.27
CA GLU A 91 -7.06 -17.46 -0.86
C GLU A 91 -5.97 -17.51 0.21
N ARG A 92 -5.13 -18.55 0.12
CA ARG A 92 -4.04 -18.78 1.07
C ARG A 92 -2.73 -18.21 0.55
N LEU A 93 -1.82 -17.88 1.46
CA LEU A 93 -0.48 -17.35 1.16
C LEU A 93 -0.54 -15.96 0.48
N TRP A 94 -1.46 -15.11 0.96
CA TRP A 94 -1.63 -13.73 0.53
C TRP A 94 -1.25 -12.73 1.65
N PRO A 95 0.03 -12.59 1.98
CA PRO A 95 0.48 -11.58 2.94
C PRO A 95 0.24 -10.16 2.41
N SER A 96 -0.03 -9.24 3.33
CA SER A 96 -0.20 -7.81 3.03
C SER A 96 1.17 -7.12 2.99
N ILE A 97 1.78 -6.99 1.80
CA ILE A 97 3.15 -6.49 1.64
C ILE A 97 3.18 -5.02 1.29
N SER A 98 2.51 -4.63 0.20
CA SER A 98 2.53 -3.25 -0.27
C SER A 98 1.82 -2.30 0.71
N THR A 99 2.42 -1.14 0.94
CA THR A 99 1.79 -0.07 1.72
C THR A 99 0.75 0.65 0.86
N PRO A 100 -0.47 0.88 1.36
CA PRO A 100 -1.47 1.69 0.67
C PRO A 100 -0.96 3.09 0.34
N VAL A 101 -1.45 3.65 -0.76
CA VAL A 101 -1.24 5.08 -1.05
C VAL A 101 -2.55 5.84 -0.85
N ILE A 102 -2.42 7.08 -0.37
CA ILE A 102 -3.55 7.94 -0.09
C ILE A 102 -3.62 9.05 -1.13
N VAL A 103 -4.77 9.18 -1.76
CA VAL A 103 -5.01 10.19 -2.78
C VAL A 103 -6.49 10.58 -2.81
N ASN A 104 -6.78 11.88 -2.74
CA ASN A 104 -8.15 12.43 -2.82
C ASN A 104 -9.18 11.74 -1.88
N GLY A 105 -8.80 11.45 -0.63
CA GLY A 105 -9.69 10.78 0.34
C GLY A 105 -9.88 9.27 0.11
N MET A 106 -9.09 8.69 -0.79
CA MET A 106 -9.08 7.25 -1.09
C MET A 106 -7.78 6.61 -0.63
N ALA A 107 -7.86 5.41 -0.08
CA ALA A 107 -6.74 4.49 -0.01
C ALA A 107 -6.76 3.60 -1.25
N VAL A 108 -5.65 3.55 -1.99
CA VAL A 108 -5.47 2.59 -3.08
C VAL A 108 -4.50 1.51 -2.61
N ILE A 109 -4.94 0.26 -2.65
CA ILE A 109 -4.28 -0.89 -2.05
C ILE A 109 -4.00 -1.93 -3.12
N ALA A 110 -2.74 -2.19 -3.42
CA ALA A 110 -2.34 -3.34 -4.20
C ALA A 110 -2.27 -4.57 -3.28
N PHE A 111 -2.89 -5.68 -3.71
CA PHE A 111 -3.01 -6.90 -2.93
C PHE A 111 -3.14 -8.11 -3.85
N GLY A 112 -3.05 -9.32 -3.28
CA GLY A 112 -3.14 -10.57 -4.02
C GLY A 112 -1.78 -11.02 -4.59
N ARG A 113 -1.81 -12.07 -5.37
CA ARG A 113 -0.62 -12.74 -5.91
C ARG A 113 -0.55 -12.56 -7.41
N ASN A 114 0.10 -11.49 -7.84
CA ASN A 114 0.36 -11.23 -9.27
C ASN A 114 1.15 -12.37 -9.92
N ASP A 115 2.13 -12.93 -9.20
CA ASP A 115 2.93 -14.07 -9.60
C ASP A 115 2.13 -15.36 -9.79
N ARG A 116 0.91 -15.44 -9.25
CA ARG A 116 -0.04 -16.55 -9.42
C ARG A 116 -1.23 -16.20 -10.31
N GLY A 117 -1.16 -15.09 -11.05
CA GLY A 117 -2.24 -14.62 -11.92
C GLY A 117 -3.49 -14.13 -11.17
N LYS A 118 -3.35 -13.77 -9.89
CA LYS A 118 -4.43 -13.25 -9.05
C LYS A 118 -4.12 -11.87 -8.48
N PRO A 119 -3.83 -10.87 -9.31
CA PRO A 119 -3.62 -9.50 -8.83
C PRO A 119 -4.93 -8.89 -8.32
N ARG A 120 -4.82 -7.96 -7.38
CA ARG A 120 -5.93 -7.14 -6.89
C ARG A 120 -5.47 -5.70 -6.70
N LEU A 121 -6.34 -4.78 -7.06
CA LEU A 121 -6.19 -3.36 -6.73
C LEU A 121 -7.52 -2.85 -6.21
N HIS A 122 -7.52 -2.35 -4.99
CA HIS A 122 -8.72 -1.86 -4.33
C HIS A 122 -8.67 -0.36 -4.16
N GLY A 123 -9.79 0.32 -4.39
CA GLY A 123 -10.02 1.69 -3.95
C GLY A 123 -11.00 1.72 -2.79
N VAL A 124 -10.58 2.28 -1.66
CA VAL A 124 -11.35 2.31 -0.42
C VAL A 124 -11.51 3.74 0.04
N ARG A 125 -12.75 4.18 0.27
CA ARG A 125 -13.01 5.50 0.87
C ARG A 125 -12.56 5.52 2.33
N LEU A 126 -12.05 6.66 2.77
CA LEU A 126 -11.52 6.83 4.13
C LEU A 126 -12.52 7.51 5.09
N ASP A 127 -13.76 7.62 4.69
CA ASP A 127 -14.86 8.16 5.52
C ASP A 127 -15.58 7.04 6.29
N GLY A 128 -16.48 7.43 7.21
CA GLY A 128 -17.26 6.48 8.00
C GLY A 128 -16.69 6.19 9.39
N THR A 129 -17.39 5.34 10.15
CA THR A 129 -17.05 4.91 11.52
C THR A 129 -17.53 3.49 11.76
N GLY A 130 -16.90 2.76 12.68
CA GLY A 130 -17.25 1.37 12.99
C GLY A 130 -16.86 0.39 11.88
N ASP A 131 -17.68 -0.58 11.57
CA ASP A 131 -17.44 -1.50 10.46
C ASP A 131 -17.95 -0.87 9.15
N VAL A 132 -17.00 -0.48 8.29
CA VAL A 132 -17.28 0.16 6.99
C VAL A 132 -17.13 -0.80 5.81
N THR A 133 -17.00 -2.10 6.05
CA THR A 133 -16.76 -3.12 5.02
C THR A 133 -17.76 -3.04 3.87
N ALA A 134 -19.06 -2.90 4.19
CA ALA A 134 -20.11 -2.87 3.17
C ALA A 134 -20.17 -1.55 2.38
N SER A 135 -19.61 -0.46 2.89
CA SER A 135 -19.77 0.88 2.32
C SER A 135 -18.49 1.49 1.77
N ALA A 136 -17.32 1.12 2.29
CA ALA A 136 -16.07 1.80 1.95
C ALA A 136 -15.44 1.35 0.63
N HIS A 137 -15.65 0.11 0.19
CA HIS A 137 -15.14 -0.36 -1.10
C HIS A 137 -15.77 0.44 -2.24
N ALA A 138 -14.99 1.31 -2.88
CA ALA A 138 -15.44 2.12 -4.00
C ALA A 138 -15.32 1.38 -5.33
N TRP A 139 -14.23 0.64 -5.51
CA TRP A 139 -13.98 -0.17 -6.69
C TRP A 139 -12.94 -1.27 -6.41
N LEU A 140 -12.98 -2.32 -7.22
CA LEU A 140 -12.02 -3.43 -7.24
C LEU A 140 -11.61 -3.72 -8.69
N ARG A 141 -10.32 -3.92 -8.90
CA ARG A 141 -9.77 -4.50 -10.12
C ARG A 141 -9.13 -5.86 -9.82
N THR A 142 -9.32 -6.80 -10.72
CA THR A 142 -8.79 -8.18 -10.61
C THR A 142 -7.78 -8.51 -11.70
N ASP A 143 -7.45 -7.51 -12.52
CA ASP A 143 -6.54 -7.61 -13.66
C ASP A 143 -5.22 -6.87 -13.44
N VAL A 144 -5.14 -6.04 -12.40
CA VAL A 144 -3.97 -5.25 -12.05
C VAL A 144 -3.71 -5.28 -10.55
N GLY A 145 -2.46 -5.14 -10.17
CA GLY A 145 -1.96 -5.11 -8.82
C GLY A 145 -0.48 -5.45 -8.79
N THR A 146 0.14 -5.27 -7.65
CA THR A 146 1.54 -5.63 -7.39
C THR A 146 1.57 -6.60 -6.22
N PHE A 147 2.55 -7.49 -6.17
CA PHE A 147 2.72 -8.37 -5.01
C PHE A 147 3.55 -7.68 -3.92
N VAL A 148 4.71 -7.14 -4.30
CA VAL A 148 5.65 -6.52 -3.36
C VAL A 148 5.68 -5.00 -3.46
N PRO A 149 5.86 -4.36 -4.64
CA PRO A 149 6.00 -2.92 -4.72
C PRO A 149 4.75 -2.17 -4.23
N SER A 150 4.93 -1.14 -3.43
CA SER A 150 3.88 -0.16 -3.15
C SER A 150 3.72 0.76 -4.36
N ALA A 151 2.52 1.30 -4.57
CA ALA A 151 2.28 2.29 -5.60
C ALA A 151 2.95 3.63 -5.27
N ALA A 152 3.08 4.52 -6.27
CA ALA A 152 3.44 5.92 -6.08
C ALA A 152 2.24 6.83 -6.44
N VAL A 153 2.23 8.04 -5.90
CA VAL A 153 1.23 9.07 -6.22
C VAL A 153 1.92 10.30 -6.78
N TRP A 154 1.40 10.80 -7.90
CA TRP A 154 1.83 12.03 -8.52
C TRP A 154 0.66 12.68 -9.27
N ASN A 155 0.50 14.01 -9.19
CA ASN A 155 -0.58 14.75 -9.86
C ASN A 155 -1.96 14.10 -9.68
N LYS A 156 -2.29 13.66 -8.45
CA LYS A 156 -3.56 12.99 -8.11
C LYS A 156 -3.83 11.69 -8.88
N ARG A 157 -2.80 11.06 -9.44
CA ARG A 157 -2.83 9.75 -10.11
C ARG A 157 -2.03 8.74 -9.31
N VAL A 158 -2.36 7.48 -9.49
CA VAL A 158 -1.66 6.33 -8.88
C VAL A 158 -0.86 5.61 -9.95
N TYR A 159 0.39 5.33 -9.64
CA TYR A 159 1.33 4.68 -10.56
C TYR A 159 1.81 3.37 -9.94
N LEU A 160 1.71 2.30 -10.70
CA LEU A 160 2.10 0.96 -10.31
C LEU A 160 3.25 0.48 -11.20
N VAL A 161 4.24 -0.18 -10.59
CA VAL A 161 5.18 -1.06 -11.29
C VAL A 161 4.88 -2.48 -10.83
N ARG A 162 4.54 -3.35 -11.78
CA ARG A 162 4.32 -4.77 -11.50
C ARG A 162 5.66 -5.51 -11.47
N ASP A 163 5.65 -6.68 -10.85
CA ASP A 163 6.86 -7.49 -10.66
C ASP A 163 7.61 -7.75 -11.99
N GLY A 164 6.90 -7.88 -13.11
CA GLY A 164 7.46 -8.09 -14.45
C GLY A 164 7.89 -6.81 -15.19
N GLY A 165 7.70 -5.63 -14.59
CA GLY A 165 8.08 -4.34 -15.18
C GLY A 165 6.98 -3.62 -15.95
N GLU A 166 5.74 -4.15 -15.97
CA GLU A 166 4.61 -3.42 -16.52
C GLU A 166 4.30 -2.22 -15.63
N VAL A 167 4.08 -1.06 -16.24
CA VAL A 167 3.75 0.20 -15.59
C VAL A 167 2.32 0.59 -15.91
N GLU A 168 1.55 0.97 -14.92
CA GLU A 168 0.18 1.42 -15.12
C GLU A 168 -0.11 2.69 -14.32
N CYS A 169 -0.69 3.68 -14.98
CA CYS A 169 -1.27 4.87 -14.35
C CYS A 169 -2.78 4.66 -14.19
N VAL A 170 -3.28 4.86 -12.97
CA VAL A 170 -4.67 4.60 -12.61
C VAL A 170 -5.32 5.87 -12.07
N ASP A 171 -6.57 6.11 -12.49
CA ASP A 171 -7.42 7.12 -11.87
C ASP A 171 -7.96 6.60 -10.52
N PRO A 172 -7.58 7.19 -9.38
CA PRO A 172 -7.99 6.71 -8.08
C PRO A 172 -9.51 6.82 -7.83
N ALA A 173 -10.22 7.69 -8.53
CA ALA A 173 -11.65 7.89 -8.32
C ALA A 173 -12.49 6.69 -8.76
N ASN A 174 -12.03 5.93 -9.76
CA ASN A 174 -12.80 4.84 -10.37
C ASN A 174 -11.99 3.59 -10.71
N GLY A 175 -10.69 3.59 -10.43
CA GLY A 175 -9.78 2.50 -10.73
C GLY A 175 -9.45 2.30 -12.22
N LYS A 176 -9.90 3.17 -13.12
CA LYS A 176 -9.63 3.01 -14.56
C LYS A 176 -8.19 3.33 -14.91
N THR A 177 -7.66 2.56 -15.85
CA THR A 177 -6.36 2.83 -16.45
C THR A 177 -6.41 4.14 -17.24
N VAL A 178 -5.47 5.03 -16.96
CA VAL A 178 -5.23 6.25 -17.77
C VAL A 178 -4.33 5.89 -18.95
N TRP A 179 -3.22 5.20 -18.64
CA TRP A 179 -2.30 4.64 -19.65
C TRP A 179 -1.55 3.44 -19.07
N LYS A 180 -0.97 2.64 -19.98
CA LYS A 180 -0.09 1.50 -19.65
C LYS A 180 1.17 1.58 -20.50
N ASP A 181 2.27 1.12 -19.91
CA ASP A 181 3.56 0.93 -20.57
C ASP A 181 4.32 -0.21 -19.88
N ALA A 182 5.55 -0.47 -20.28
CA ALA A 182 6.40 -1.48 -19.66
C ALA A 182 7.88 -1.14 -19.82
N PHE A 183 8.66 -1.44 -18.82
CA PHE A 183 10.11 -1.53 -18.95
C PHE A 183 10.52 -2.78 -19.73
N PRO A 184 11.74 -2.82 -20.29
CA PRO A 184 12.23 -4.00 -21.01
C PRO A 184 12.14 -5.26 -20.15
N LYS A 185 11.59 -6.33 -20.70
CA LYS A 185 11.46 -7.62 -20.01
C LYS A 185 12.82 -8.16 -19.59
N HIS A 186 12.89 -8.64 -18.36
CA HIS A 186 14.06 -9.27 -17.79
C HIS A 186 13.65 -10.45 -16.90
N ARG A 187 14.62 -11.31 -16.54
CA ARG A 187 14.40 -12.45 -15.65
C ARG A 187 14.29 -12.06 -14.17
N THR A 188 14.80 -10.87 -13.80
CA THR A 188 14.74 -10.32 -12.45
C THR A 188 13.51 -9.41 -12.30
N ASN A 189 13.02 -9.27 -11.08
CA ASN A 189 11.75 -8.60 -10.78
C ASN A 189 11.96 -7.18 -10.26
N PHE A 190 10.89 -6.41 -10.28
CA PHE A 190 10.78 -5.13 -9.61
C PHE A 190 10.13 -5.36 -8.23
N TYR A 191 10.94 -5.46 -7.17
CA TYR A 191 10.45 -5.58 -5.80
C TYR A 191 10.51 -4.27 -5.02
N SER A 192 11.27 -3.31 -5.49
CA SER A 192 11.32 -1.97 -4.92
C SER A 192 10.12 -1.15 -5.34
N SER A 193 9.57 -0.38 -4.40
CA SER A 193 8.53 0.60 -4.72
C SER A 193 9.08 1.72 -5.59
N PRO A 194 8.35 2.17 -6.62
CA PRO A 194 8.79 3.29 -7.44
C PRO A 194 8.75 4.61 -6.65
N VAL A 195 9.58 5.55 -7.08
CA VAL A 195 9.59 6.92 -6.58
C VAL A 195 9.30 7.88 -7.72
N ILE A 196 8.48 8.89 -7.49
CA ILE A 196 8.27 9.98 -8.45
C ILE A 196 8.74 11.29 -7.85
N ALA A 197 9.66 11.95 -8.55
CA ALA A 197 10.21 13.23 -8.13
C ALA A 197 10.49 14.11 -9.36
N GLY A 198 10.07 15.38 -9.33
CA GLY A 198 10.31 16.32 -10.41
C GLY A 198 9.76 15.87 -11.79
N GLY A 199 8.63 15.15 -11.80
CA GLY A 199 8.04 14.61 -13.03
C GLY A 199 8.79 13.40 -13.62
N ARG A 200 9.73 12.82 -12.87
CA ARG A 200 10.44 11.59 -13.23
C ARG A 200 10.03 10.45 -12.32
N PHE A 201 9.84 9.30 -12.93
CA PHE A 201 9.53 8.02 -12.32
C PHE A 201 10.81 7.20 -12.24
N TYR A 202 11.16 6.76 -11.06
CA TYR A 202 12.34 5.93 -10.77
C TYR A 202 11.87 4.55 -10.34
N ALA A 203 12.29 3.52 -11.05
CA ALA A 203 11.94 2.13 -10.76
C ALA A 203 13.19 1.28 -10.59
N PRO A 204 13.64 1.02 -9.36
CA PRO A 204 14.73 0.10 -9.10
C PRO A 204 14.31 -1.35 -9.36
N ARG A 205 15.15 -2.11 -10.05
CA ARG A 205 15.01 -3.56 -10.24
C ARG A 205 15.98 -4.30 -9.32
N GLU A 206 15.71 -5.55 -8.98
CA GLU A 206 16.48 -6.32 -7.98
C GLU A 206 17.95 -6.56 -8.34
N ASP A 207 18.31 -6.42 -9.61
CA ASP A 207 19.71 -6.51 -10.09
C ASP A 207 20.49 -5.20 -9.99
N GLY A 208 19.93 -4.17 -9.35
CA GLY A 208 20.55 -2.88 -9.14
C GLY A 208 20.33 -1.85 -10.25
N VAL A 209 19.70 -2.23 -11.37
CA VAL A 209 19.37 -1.29 -12.44
C VAL A 209 18.24 -0.38 -12.00
N VAL A 210 18.38 0.92 -12.19
CA VAL A 210 17.31 1.91 -11.95
C VAL A 210 16.84 2.46 -13.28
N PHE A 211 15.58 2.19 -13.59
CA PHE A 211 14.93 2.76 -14.78
C PHE A 211 14.39 4.15 -14.45
N VAL A 212 14.58 5.07 -15.37
CA VAL A 212 14.06 6.44 -15.28
C VAL A 212 13.12 6.69 -16.44
N ALA A 213 11.96 7.28 -16.16
CA ALA A 213 11.01 7.67 -17.15
C ALA A 213 10.38 9.02 -16.81
N SER A 214 10.06 9.82 -17.83
CA SER A 214 9.25 11.01 -17.65
C SER A 214 7.78 10.62 -17.51
N VAL A 215 7.08 11.20 -16.53
CA VAL A 215 5.64 11.01 -16.35
C VAL A 215 4.91 12.32 -16.61
N ALA A 216 3.88 12.23 -17.43
CA ALA A 216 2.89 13.28 -17.62
C ALA A 216 1.49 12.69 -17.36
N ASP A 217 0.47 13.53 -17.36
CA ASP A 217 -0.90 13.11 -17.00
C ASP A 217 -1.45 12.03 -17.95
N ASP A 218 -0.99 11.99 -19.19
CA ASP A 218 -1.47 11.11 -20.26
C ASP A 218 -0.38 10.27 -20.92
N SER A 219 0.87 10.35 -20.46
CA SER A 219 1.99 9.68 -21.12
C SER A 219 3.10 9.28 -20.16
N PHE A 220 3.83 8.26 -20.59
CA PHE A 220 5.02 7.75 -19.97
C PHE A 220 6.10 7.62 -21.05
N ARG A 221 7.29 8.13 -20.79
CA ARG A 221 8.42 8.00 -21.71
C ARG A 221 9.63 7.51 -20.95
N SER A 222 10.05 6.30 -21.23
CA SER A 222 11.32 5.77 -20.73
C SER A 222 12.47 6.65 -21.25
N GLU A 223 13.31 7.16 -20.35
CA GLU A 223 14.57 7.81 -20.68
C GLU A 223 15.63 6.70 -20.75
N GLU A 224 16.45 6.65 -21.81
CA GLU A 224 17.48 5.60 -22.01
C GLU A 224 18.69 5.70 -21.04
N HIS A 225 18.46 6.16 -19.83
CA HIS A 225 19.52 6.25 -18.81
C HIS A 225 19.34 5.14 -17.76
N THR A 226 20.02 4.02 -18.00
CA THR A 226 20.30 3.06 -16.95
C THR A 226 21.54 3.53 -16.18
N SER A 227 21.38 3.97 -14.93
CA SER A 227 22.54 4.10 -14.05
C SER A 227 22.78 2.76 -13.36
N GLU A 228 23.85 2.07 -13.72
CA GLU A 228 24.36 0.99 -12.90
C GLU A 228 24.96 1.62 -11.65
N LEU A 229 24.41 1.31 -10.47
CA LEU A 229 25.07 1.60 -9.22
C LEU A 229 26.26 0.63 -9.10
N GLN A 230 27.48 1.13 -9.27
CA GLN A 230 28.72 0.42 -8.97
C GLN A 230 28.98 0.39 -7.45
#